data_fa79504c7dfc36ca79510db405468ee3
#
_entry.id   fa79504c7dfc36ca79510db405468ee3
#
_cell.length_a   1.000
_cell.length_b   1.000
_cell.length_c   1.000
_cell.angle_alpha   90.00
_cell.angle_beta   90.00
_cell.angle_gamma   90.00
#
_symmetry.space_group_name_H-M   'P 1'
#
loop_
_entity.id
_entity.type
_entity.pdbx_description
1 polymer ?
#
loop_
_entity_poly.entity_id
_entity_poly.type
_entity_poly.pdbx_seq_one_letter_code
_entity_poly.pdbx_strand_id
1 'polypeptide(L)'
;MAAILIVAALVLLLLFEPGLPYRVAPSRERLDAPAFVNYLSAIVNARLFAAGELEVLNSGSAIYQAEMAAMHGARKSIHLEVYLFLRGRAGDEVLRCLTERARAGVAVRIVVDRIGSLMTPERYFDELRAAGGRVRWYQPIAWYTLKRFNNRTHRDILIVDGEVAFVGGVGVADYWIGPLGNGLPWRDTMVRVKGDLVRGLQTSFAENWLEAAGEVLPESEFALHEQPAPRLLSNGAGVGMVVNSTPSAGRSTRARLLFQILVASARESIRICSPYFLPDRSLLAELERAARRGVPVTVLTPGKWNNHPITRLGSRQRYGRLLKAGVKIHEYQPAMIHAKVFIVDALWAVVGSTNFDNRSFGLNDEVNLAVLERGLAARLERDFAADLEQSKAITLQEWQRRPYAERALALAGRLLERQV
;
A
#
# COMPACT_ATOMS: atom_id res chain seq x y z
N MET A 1 5.77 14.09 -40.81
CA MET A 1 6.87 14.21 -39.81
C MET A 1 6.53 15.16 -38.67
N ALA A 2 6.11 16.41 -38.90
CA ALA A 2 5.75 17.35 -37.83
C ALA A 2 4.62 16.85 -36.88
N ALA A 3 3.56 16.25 -37.40
CA ALA A 3 2.47 15.69 -36.60
C ALA A 3 2.94 14.54 -35.67
N ILE A 4 3.84 13.69 -36.17
CA ILE A 4 4.42 12.59 -35.35
C ILE A 4 5.29 13.15 -34.22
N LEU A 5 6.07 14.21 -34.51
CA LEU A 5 6.89 14.87 -33.49
C LEU A 5 6.02 15.58 -32.44
N ILE A 6 4.92 16.21 -32.85
CA ILE A 6 3.97 16.84 -31.95
C ILE A 6 3.28 15.78 -31.05
N VAL A 7 2.82 14.68 -31.63
CA VAL A 7 2.22 13.57 -30.86
C VAL A 7 3.26 12.96 -29.90
N ALA A 8 4.48 12.72 -30.36
CA ALA A 8 5.55 12.21 -29.50
C ALA A 8 5.89 13.20 -28.36
N ALA A 9 5.94 14.51 -28.64
CA ALA A 9 6.16 15.55 -27.63
C ALA A 9 4.99 15.62 -26.62
N LEU A 10 3.75 15.53 -27.09
CA LEU A 10 2.57 15.48 -26.21
C LEU A 10 2.56 14.22 -25.34
N VAL A 11 2.90 13.06 -25.92
CA VAL A 11 3.04 11.81 -25.17
C VAL A 11 4.17 11.93 -24.13
N LEU A 12 5.32 12.51 -24.50
CA LEU A 12 6.41 12.79 -23.57
C LEU A 12 5.99 13.75 -22.46
N LEU A 13 5.26 14.82 -22.76
CA LEU A 13 4.74 15.76 -21.77
C LEU A 13 3.75 15.09 -20.82
N LEU A 14 2.84 14.25 -21.32
CA LEU A 14 1.89 13.48 -20.50
C LEU A 14 2.58 12.43 -19.62
N LEU A 15 3.66 11.83 -20.10
CA LEU A 15 4.43 10.81 -19.37
C LEU A 15 5.45 11.42 -18.39
N PHE A 16 5.94 12.64 -18.67
CA PHE A 16 7.06 13.25 -17.94
C PHE A 16 6.73 14.60 -17.30
N GLU A 17 5.52 14.76 -16.78
CA GLU A 17 5.16 15.94 -16.00
C GLU A 17 6.13 16.13 -14.81
N PRO A 18 6.78 17.30 -14.69
CA PRO A 18 7.70 17.54 -13.59
C PRO A 18 6.95 17.59 -12.25
N GLY A 19 7.28 16.68 -11.32
CA GLY A 19 6.75 16.74 -9.97
C GLY A 19 7.21 18.02 -9.26
N LEU A 20 6.30 18.74 -8.64
CA LEU A 20 6.61 19.90 -7.81
C LEU A 20 7.42 19.45 -6.57
N PRO A 21 8.51 20.15 -6.22
CA PRO A 21 9.22 19.88 -4.99
C PRO A 21 8.39 20.38 -3.81
N TYR A 22 8.13 19.49 -2.85
CA TYR A 22 7.47 19.88 -1.60
C TYR A 22 8.50 20.05 -0.49
N ARG A 23 8.23 21.01 0.39
CA ARG A 23 8.92 21.13 1.67
C ARG A 23 7.88 21.09 2.78
N VAL A 24 8.14 20.28 3.77
CA VAL A 24 7.33 20.21 4.99
C VAL A 24 8.20 20.71 6.13
N ALA A 25 7.68 21.64 6.91
CA ALA A 25 8.35 22.05 8.13
C ALA A 25 8.15 20.94 9.20
N PRO A 26 9.19 20.54 9.93
CA PRO A 26 9.03 19.60 11.03
C PRO A 26 8.10 20.19 12.10
N SER A 27 7.24 19.37 12.67
CA SER A 27 6.37 19.81 13.76
C SER A 27 7.19 20.14 15.00
N ARG A 28 6.76 21.16 15.73
CA ARG A 28 7.29 21.46 17.07
C ARG A 28 6.64 20.60 18.14
N GLU A 29 5.43 20.11 17.87
CA GLU A 29 4.68 19.23 18.74
C GLU A 29 5.24 17.82 18.75
N ARG A 30 5.01 17.07 19.82
CA ARG A 30 5.28 15.63 19.87
C ARG A 30 4.32 14.91 18.94
N LEU A 31 4.76 13.78 18.36
CA LEU A 31 3.93 13.01 17.42
C LEU A 31 2.69 12.39 18.07
N ASP A 32 2.67 12.24 19.40
CA ASP A 32 1.54 11.77 20.20
C ASP A 32 0.69 12.91 20.80
N ALA A 33 1.07 14.17 20.56
CA ALA A 33 0.30 15.31 21.04
C ALA A 33 -1.02 15.48 20.24
N PRO A 34 -2.14 15.80 20.91
CA PRO A 34 -3.42 16.05 20.25
C PRO A 34 -3.33 17.07 19.11
N ALA A 35 -2.53 18.12 19.27
CA ALA A 35 -2.33 19.15 18.26
C ALA A 35 -1.71 18.57 16.97
N PHE A 36 -0.71 17.69 17.10
CA PHE A 36 -0.10 17.03 15.94
C PHE A 36 -1.06 16.06 15.26
N VAL A 37 -1.78 15.23 16.03
CA VAL A 37 -2.76 14.28 15.50
C VAL A 37 -3.87 15.00 14.71
N ASN A 38 -4.41 16.09 15.27
CA ASN A 38 -5.43 16.91 14.60
C ASN A 38 -4.87 17.60 13.34
N TYR A 39 -3.65 18.14 13.42
CA TYR A 39 -2.96 18.73 12.26
C TYR A 39 -2.78 17.69 11.15
N LEU A 40 -2.24 16.51 11.46
CA LEU A 40 -2.02 15.45 10.49
C LEU A 40 -3.34 15.03 9.83
N SER A 41 -4.37 14.74 10.64
CA SER A 41 -5.72 14.39 10.18
C SER A 41 -6.31 15.45 9.22
N ALA A 42 -6.18 16.72 9.57
CA ALA A 42 -6.67 17.82 8.74
C ALA A 42 -5.94 17.92 7.38
N ILE A 43 -4.61 17.83 7.40
CA ILE A 43 -3.81 17.95 6.17
C ILE A 43 -4.03 16.77 5.22
N VAL A 44 -4.11 15.54 5.75
CA VAL A 44 -4.40 14.36 4.93
C VAL A 44 -5.89 14.16 4.65
N ASN A 45 -6.74 15.07 5.17
CA ASN A 45 -8.19 15.03 5.05
C ASN A 45 -8.75 13.63 5.39
N ALA A 46 -8.34 13.08 6.52
CA ALA A 46 -8.76 11.77 6.99
C ALA A 46 -9.43 11.89 8.36
N ARG A 47 -10.56 11.21 8.52
CA ARG A 47 -11.29 11.16 9.80
C ARG A 47 -10.50 10.35 10.83
N LEU A 48 -10.49 10.82 12.06
CA LEU A 48 -9.96 10.08 13.21
C LEU A 48 -11.00 9.10 13.74
N PHE A 49 -10.53 7.91 14.08
CA PHE A 49 -11.30 6.83 14.69
C PHE A 49 -10.56 6.30 15.92
N ALA A 50 -11.26 5.65 16.83
CA ALA A 50 -10.62 4.79 17.84
C ALA A 50 -9.90 3.64 17.10
N ALA A 51 -8.73 3.25 17.59
CA ALA A 51 -7.92 2.21 16.95
C ALA A 51 -8.63 0.84 16.88
N GLY A 52 -9.48 0.52 17.87
CA GLY A 52 -10.18 -0.76 17.95
C GLY A 52 -9.24 -1.95 18.16
N GLU A 53 -9.64 -3.12 17.71
CA GLU A 53 -8.80 -4.33 17.74
C GLU A 53 -7.97 -4.40 16.47
N LEU A 54 -6.65 -4.50 16.62
CA LEU A 54 -5.69 -4.58 15.52
C LEU A 54 -4.82 -5.82 15.66
N GLU A 55 -4.80 -6.66 14.64
CA GLU A 55 -3.96 -7.86 14.60
C GLU A 55 -3.05 -7.84 13.37
N VAL A 56 -1.75 -7.97 13.59
CA VAL A 56 -0.76 -8.05 12.52
C VAL A 56 -0.60 -9.49 12.06
N LEU A 57 -0.85 -9.72 10.79
CA LEU A 57 -0.63 -10.96 10.07
C LEU A 57 0.59 -10.77 9.15
N ASN A 58 1.64 -11.57 9.32
CA ASN A 58 2.94 -11.34 8.68
C ASN A 58 3.43 -12.47 7.77
N SER A 59 2.56 -13.43 7.46
CA SER A 59 2.84 -14.50 6.49
C SER A 59 1.64 -14.77 5.61
N GLY A 60 1.87 -15.14 4.36
CA GLY A 60 0.78 -15.43 3.42
C GLY A 60 -0.18 -16.50 3.94
N SER A 61 0.32 -17.55 4.57
CA SER A 61 -0.54 -18.61 5.15
C SER A 61 -1.44 -18.07 6.27
N ALA A 62 -0.92 -17.27 7.18
CA ALA A 62 -1.73 -16.67 8.25
C ALA A 62 -2.75 -15.68 7.71
N ILE A 63 -2.37 -14.89 6.71
CA ILE A 63 -3.26 -13.92 6.05
C ILE A 63 -4.42 -14.64 5.37
N TYR A 64 -4.12 -15.58 4.47
CA TYR A 64 -5.19 -16.32 3.77
C TYR A 64 -6.07 -17.14 4.72
N GLN A 65 -5.49 -17.76 5.76
CA GLN A 65 -6.29 -18.46 6.76
C GLN A 65 -7.28 -17.54 7.47
N ALA A 66 -6.83 -16.35 7.87
CA ALA A 66 -7.69 -15.38 8.56
C ALA A 66 -8.75 -14.78 7.62
N GLU A 67 -8.38 -14.43 6.38
CA GLU A 67 -9.32 -13.93 5.37
C GLU A 67 -10.38 -14.98 4.99
N MET A 68 -9.96 -16.22 4.73
CA MET A 68 -10.87 -17.32 4.42
C MET A 68 -11.82 -17.61 5.58
N ALA A 69 -11.32 -17.61 6.82
CA ALA A 69 -12.18 -17.79 8.00
C ALA A 69 -13.22 -16.67 8.11
N ALA A 70 -12.83 -15.42 7.87
CA ALA A 70 -13.76 -14.29 7.86
C ALA A 70 -14.80 -14.42 6.73
N MET A 71 -14.37 -14.72 5.50
CA MET A 71 -15.29 -14.88 4.36
C MET A 71 -16.28 -16.03 4.55
N HIS A 72 -15.84 -17.20 5.05
CA HIS A 72 -16.72 -18.32 5.36
C HIS A 72 -17.75 -17.96 6.44
N GLY A 73 -17.39 -17.11 7.40
CA GLY A 73 -18.27 -16.62 8.46
C GLY A 73 -19.25 -15.52 8.05
N ALA A 74 -19.12 -14.96 6.84
CA ALA A 74 -19.92 -13.84 6.36
C ALA A 74 -21.43 -14.15 6.34
N ARG A 75 -22.23 -13.19 6.80
CA ARG A 75 -23.70 -13.30 6.90
C ARG A 75 -24.44 -12.23 6.12
N LYS A 76 -23.83 -11.06 5.90
CA LYS A 76 -24.45 -9.89 5.25
C LYS A 76 -23.76 -9.52 3.95
N SER A 77 -22.45 -9.24 4.02
CA SER A 77 -21.71 -8.73 2.87
C SER A 77 -20.24 -9.12 2.88
N ILE A 78 -19.66 -9.26 1.69
CA ILE A 78 -18.23 -9.36 1.46
C ILE A 78 -17.87 -8.33 0.40
N HIS A 79 -17.00 -7.40 0.75
CA HIS A 79 -16.42 -6.41 -0.16
C HIS A 79 -14.93 -6.69 -0.31
N LEU A 80 -14.50 -7.01 -1.53
CA LEU A 80 -13.11 -7.32 -1.85
C LEU A 80 -12.62 -6.38 -2.95
N GLU A 81 -11.55 -5.66 -2.70
CA GLU A 81 -10.83 -4.88 -3.69
C GLU A 81 -9.38 -5.34 -3.74
N VAL A 82 -8.91 -5.69 -4.95
CA VAL A 82 -7.55 -6.20 -5.14
C VAL A 82 -6.95 -5.74 -6.45
N TYR A 83 -5.64 -5.50 -6.42
CA TYR A 83 -4.84 -5.29 -7.62
C TYR A 83 -4.66 -6.59 -8.41
N LEU A 84 -4.26 -7.66 -7.71
CA LEU A 84 -4.05 -8.99 -8.29
C LEU A 84 -5.19 -9.94 -7.89
N PHE A 85 -5.92 -10.45 -8.87
CA PHE A 85 -6.76 -11.64 -8.73
C PHE A 85 -6.36 -12.63 -9.82
N LEU A 86 -5.47 -13.56 -9.49
CA LEU A 86 -4.90 -14.50 -10.47
C LEU A 86 -5.49 -15.88 -10.32
N ARG A 87 -5.60 -16.59 -11.45
CA ARG A 87 -5.93 -18.01 -11.46
C ARG A 87 -4.81 -18.81 -10.80
N GLY A 88 -5.19 -19.82 -10.04
CA GLY A 88 -4.29 -20.66 -9.27
C GLY A 88 -4.99 -21.18 -8.03
N ARG A 89 -4.25 -21.88 -7.16
CA ARG A 89 -4.82 -22.47 -5.95
C ARG A 89 -5.50 -21.43 -5.06
N ALA A 90 -4.84 -20.31 -4.79
CA ALA A 90 -5.42 -19.22 -4.00
C ALA A 90 -6.66 -18.61 -4.68
N GLY A 91 -6.57 -18.32 -5.98
CA GLY A 91 -7.67 -17.76 -6.74
C GLY A 91 -8.89 -18.66 -6.78
N ASP A 92 -8.69 -19.96 -7.03
CA ASP A 92 -9.76 -20.94 -7.11
C ASP A 92 -10.44 -21.15 -5.73
N GLU A 93 -9.67 -21.16 -4.65
CA GLU A 93 -10.18 -21.31 -3.29
C GLU A 93 -10.99 -20.08 -2.84
N VAL A 94 -10.46 -18.88 -3.04
CA VAL A 94 -11.16 -17.62 -2.74
C VAL A 94 -12.44 -17.52 -3.57
N LEU A 95 -12.38 -17.78 -4.88
CA LEU A 95 -13.54 -17.69 -5.77
C LEU A 95 -14.65 -18.69 -5.38
N ARG A 96 -14.27 -19.91 -5.01
CA ARG A 96 -15.21 -20.93 -4.52
C ARG A 96 -15.91 -20.46 -3.25
N CYS A 97 -15.17 -19.96 -2.26
CA CYS A 97 -15.75 -19.42 -1.02
C CYS A 97 -16.73 -18.26 -1.29
N LEU A 98 -16.33 -17.29 -2.12
CA LEU A 98 -17.18 -16.17 -2.51
C LEU A 98 -18.46 -16.62 -3.23
N THR A 99 -18.35 -17.63 -4.10
CA THR A 99 -19.49 -18.20 -4.82
C THR A 99 -20.44 -18.93 -3.87
N GLU A 100 -19.92 -19.70 -2.91
CA GLU A 100 -20.73 -20.35 -1.86
C GLU A 100 -21.46 -19.33 -0.99
N ARG A 101 -20.80 -18.23 -0.61
CA ARG A 101 -21.45 -17.17 0.18
C ARG A 101 -22.50 -16.42 -0.63
N ALA A 102 -22.26 -16.14 -1.91
CA ALA A 102 -23.26 -15.53 -2.79
C ALA A 102 -24.51 -16.41 -2.93
N ARG A 103 -24.35 -17.73 -3.10
CA ARG A 103 -25.47 -18.69 -3.11
C ARG A 103 -26.24 -18.74 -1.78
N ALA A 104 -25.55 -18.46 -0.68
CA ALA A 104 -26.17 -18.35 0.65
C ALA A 104 -26.87 -17.00 0.90
N GLY A 105 -26.92 -16.10 -0.09
CA GLY A 105 -27.59 -14.80 -0.01
C GLY A 105 -26.72 -13.67 0.53
N VAL A 106 -25.41 -13.89 0.73
CA VAL A 106 -24.48 -12.84 1.13
C VAL A 106 -24.23 -11.91 -0.05
N ALA A 107 -24.26 -10.60 0.17
CA ALA A 107 -23.95 -9.58 -0.85
C ALA A 107 -22.45 -9.56 -1.14
N VAL A 108 -22.01 -10.26 -2.20
CA VAL A 108 -20.60 -10.31 -2.61
C VAL A 108 -20.34 -9.27 -3.69
N ARG A 109 -19.40 -8.32 -3.42
CA ARG A 109 -18.97 -7.28 -4.34
C ARG A 109 -17.45 -7.28 -4.47
N ILE A 110 -16.95 -7.34 -5.70
CA ILE A 110 -15.52 -7.41 -5.98
C ILE A 110 -15.12 -6.31 -6.97
N VAL A 111 -14.09 -5.56 -6.63
CA VAL A 111 -13.37 -4.65 -7.53
C VAL A 111 -12.00 -5.26 -7.84
N VAL A 112 -11.72 -5.48 -9.12
CA VAL A 112 -10.47 -6.09 -9.60
C VAL A 112 -9.78 -5.14 -10.56
N ASP A 113 -8.51 -4.83 -10.35
CA ASP A 113 -7.75 -4.02 -11.30
C ASP A 113 -7.55 -4.75 -12.64
N ARG A 114 -7.87 -4.06 -13.73
CA ARG A 114 -7.80 -4.69 -15.07
C ARG A 114 -6.38 -5.03 -15.51
N ILE A 115 -5.40 -4.22 -15.17
CA ILE A 115 -3.99 -4.45 -15.56
C ILE A 115 -3.32 -5.42 -14.60
N GLY A 116 -3.50 -5.25 -13.29
CA GLY A 116 -2.96 -6.18 -12.29
C GLY A 116 -3.44 -7.61 -12.54
N SER A 117 -4.70 -7.76 -12.94
CA SER A 117 -5.33 -9.06 -13.19
C SER A 117 -5.51 -9.38 -14.68
N LEU A 118 -4.64 -8.85 -15.55
CA LEU A 118 -4.74 -9.00 -17.02
C LEU A 118 -4.80 -10.47 -17.48
N MET A 119 -4.09 -11.35 -16.78
CA MET A 119 -4.05 -12.79 -17.08
C MET A 119 -5.31 -13.56 -16.64
N THR A 120 -6.24 -12.89 -15.94
CA THR A 120 -7.49 -13.49 -15.49
C THR A 120 -8.62 -13.12 -16.45
N PRO A 121 -9.17 -14.08 -17.19
CA PRO A 121 -10.25 -13.80 -18.14
C PRO A 121 -11.55 -13.52 -17.40
N GLU A 122 -12.42 -12.70 -17.99
CA GLU A 122 -13.72 -12.33 -17.39
C GLU A 122 -14.60 -13.54 -17.03
N ARG A 123 -14.58 -14.58 -17.86
CA ARG A 123 -15.31 -15.85 -17.65
C ARG A 123 -14.89 -16.59 -16.36
N TYR A 124 -13.74 -16.27 -15.80
CA TYR A 124 -13.30 -16.87 -14.54
C TYR A 124 -14.27 -16.59 -13.38
N PHE A 125 -15.01 -15.48 -13.46
CA PHE A 125 -15.98 -15.07 -12.45
C PHE A 125 -17.44 -15.42 -12.80
N ASP A 126 -17.70 -16.18 -13.88
CA ASP A 126 -19.09 -16.40 -14.35
C ASP A 126 -19.93 -17.20 -13.35
N GLU A 127 -19.32 -18.17 -12.65
CA GLU A 127 -20.01 -18.95 -11.62
C GLU A 127 -20.42 -18.07 -10.42
N LEU A 128 -19.54 -17.17 -10.00
CA LEU A 128 -19.84 -16.18 -8.96
C LEU A 128 -20.96 -15.22 -9.39
N ARG A 129 -20.93 -14.74 -10.64
CA ARG A 129 -21.99 -13.88 -11.19
C ARG A 129 -23.33 -14.61 -11.25
N ALA A 130 -23.32 -15.86 -11.68
CA ALA A 130 -24.52 -16.72 -11.71
C ALA A 130 -25.08 -16.98 -10.29
N ALA A 131 -24.22 -16.98 -9.28
CA ALA A 131 -24.60 -17.08 -7.87
C ALA A 131 -25.12 -15.77 -7.26
N GLY A 132 -25.15 -14.65 -8.02
CA GLY A 132 -25.60 -13.34 -7.54
C GLY A 132 -24.46 -12.40 -7.10
N GLY A 133 -23.21 -12.85 -7.12
CA GLY A 133 -22.06 -12.02 -6.82
C GLY A 133 -21.79 -10.99 -7.94
N ARG A 134 -21.24 -9.86 -7.57
CA ARG A 134 -20.99 -8.74 -8.49
C ARG A 134 -19.51 -8.46 -8.59
N VAL A 135 -18.96 -8.59 -9.81
CA VAL A 135 -17.54 -8.32 -10.11
C VAL A 135 -17.44 -7.16 -11.06
N ARG A 136 -16.60 -6.18 -10.74
CA ARG A 136 -16.31 -5.01 -11.55
C ARG A 136 -14.82 -4.88 -11.79
N TRP A 137 -14.47 -4.58 -13.04
CA TRP A 137 -13.11 -4.26 -13.43
C TRP A 137 -12.84 -2.79 -13.20
N TYR A 138 -11.81 -2.48 -12.42
CA TYR A 138 -11.36 -1.11 -12.26
C TYR A 138 -10.55 -0.68 -13.48
N GLN A 139 -10.90 0.48 -14.05
CA GLN A 139 -10.28 1.07 -15.24
C GLN A 139 -10.08 0.05 -16.38
N PRO A 140 -11.15 -0.50 -16.97
CA PRO A 140 -11.07 -1.43 -18.09
C PRO A 140 -10.37 -0.77 -19.27
N ILE A 141 -9.69 -1.58 -20.10
CA ILE A 141 -8.99 -1.08 -21.31
C ILE A 141 -10.02 -0.81 -22.39
N ALA A 142 -10.40 0.46 -22.56
CA ALA A 142 -11.34 0.92 -23.56
C ALA A 142 -10.90 2.31 -24.07
N TRP A 143 -11.35 2.70 -25.26
CA TRP A 143 -10.99 3.98 -25.85
C TRP A 143 -11.37 5.20 -24.98
N TYR A 144 -12.46 5.11 -24.23
CA TYR A 144 -12.93 6.16 -23.31
C TYR A 144 -12.19 6.18 -21.95
N THR A 145 -11.44 5.14 -21.61
CA THR A 145 -10.62 5.08 -20.39
C THR A 145 -9.14 5.38 -20.64
N LEU A 146 -8.72 5.63 -21.89
CA LEU A 146 -7.32 5.85 -22.24
C LEU A 146 -6.65 6.98 -21.44
N LYS A 147 -7.39 8.06 -21.12
CA LYS A 147 -6.88 9.16 -20.29
C LYS A 147 -6.50 8.72 -18.87
N ARG A 148 -7.14 7.68 -18.35
CA ARG A 148 -6.94 7.13 -17.02
C ARG A 148 -6.25 5.76 -17.05
N PHE A 149 -5.77 5.34 -18.23
CA PHE A 149 -5.14 4.03 -18.39
C PHE A 149 -4.01 3.76 -17.40
N ASN A 150 -3.27 4.80 -17.02
CA ASN A 150 -2.15 4.71 -16.07
C ASN A 150 -2.59 4.76 -14.60
N ASN A 151 -3.84 5.12 -14.33
CA ASN A 151 -4.40 5.12 -12.98
C ASN A 151 -4.90 3.71 -12.64
N ARG A 152 -4.35 3.10 -11.61
CA ARG A 152 -4.69 1.73 -11.20
C ARG A 152 -5.13 1.71 -9.76
N THR A 153 -6.10 0.85 -9.42
CA THR A 153 -6.29 0.57 -8.01
C THR A 153 -5.20 -0.37 -7.54
N HIS A 154 -4.51 0.05 -6.51
CA HIS A 154 -3.50 -0.76 -5.83
C HIS A 154 -3.95 -1.06 -4.39
N ARG A 155 -5.22 -0.81 -4.09
CA ARG A 155 -5.82 -1.11 -2.80
C ARG A 155 -6.04 -2.62 -2.68
N ASP A 156 -5.51 -3.22 -1.61
CA ASP A 156 -5.80 -4.61 -1.24
C ASP A 156 -6.58 -4.56 0.09
N ILE A 157 -7.91 -4.71 -0.02
CA ILE A 157 -8.86 -4.57 1.10
C ILE A 157 -9.88 -5.69 1.03
N LEU A 158 -10.11 -6.36 2.17
CA LEU A 158 -11.27 -7.23 2.37
C LEU A 158 -12.10 -6.68 3.53
N ILE A 159 -13.41 -6.53 3.36
CA ILE A 159 -14.34 -6.15 4.42
C ILE A 159 -15.46 -7.20 4.48
N VAL A 160 -15.72 -7.71 5.68
CA VAL A 160 -16.76 -8.72 5.92
C VAL A 160 -17.77 -8.17 6.91
N ASP A 161 -19.05 -8.19 6.51
CA ASP A 161 -20.22 -7.76 7.26
C ASP A 161 -20.17 -6.31 7.80
N GLY A 162 -19.16 -5.52 7.36
CA GLY A 162 -18.84 -4.22 7.93
C GLY A 162 -18.26 -4.29 9.36
N GLU A 163 -17.90 -5.49 9.85
CA GLU A 163 -17.44 -5.73 11.21
C GLU A 163 -15.94 -6.02 11.29
N VAL A 164 -15.40 -6.69 10.28
CA VAL A 164 -13.99 -7.06 10.17
C VAL A 164 -13.44 -6.58 8.83
N ALA A 165 -12.25 -6.01 8.84
CA ALA A 165 -11.55 -5.65 7.62
C ALA A 165 -10.10 -6.13 7.66
N PHE A 166 -9.50 -6.31 6.47
CA PHE A 166 -8.10 -6.59 6.26
C PHE A 166 -7.53 -5.54 5.31
N VAL A 167 -6.35 -5.04 5.59
CA VAL A 167 -5.67 -4.05 4.76
C VAL A 167 -4.16 -4.29 4.76
N GLY A 168 -3.55 -4.23 3.58
CA GLY A 168 -2.10 -4.44 3.43
C GLY A 168 -1.67 -4.49 1.98
N GLY A 169 -0.80 -5.42 1.64
CA GLY A 169 -0.24 -5.57 0.30
C GLY A 169 -0.53 -6.92 -0.37
N VAL A 170 -1.44 -7.74 0.20
CA VAL A 170 -1.72 -9.09 -0.29
C VAL A 170 -2.96 -9.10 -1.16
N GLY A 171 -2.76 -9.41 -2.45
CA GLY A 171 -3.85 -9.71 -3.36
C GLY A 171 -4.19 -11.20 -3.40
N VAL A 172 -4.93 -11.65 -4.41
CA VAL A 172 -5.33 -13.06 -4.59
C VAL A 172 -4.44 -13.73 -5.63
N ALA A 173 -3.37 -14.39 -5.17
CA ALA A 173 -2.42 -15.09 -6.03
C ALA A 173 -1.58 -16.11 -5.23
N ASP A 174 -1.04 -17.11 -5.90
CA ASP A 174 -0.22 -18.15 -5.28
C ASP A 174 1.14 -17.64 -4.75
N TYR A 175 1.51 -16.41 -5.05
CA TYR A 175 2.78 -15.78 -4.62
C TYR A 175 3.01 -15.85 -3.11
N TRP A 176 1.93 -15.75 -2.32
CA TRP A 176 2.00 -15.73 -0.86
C TRP A 176 1.82 -17.09 -0.18
N ILE A 177 1.32 -18.11 -0.92
CA ILE A 177 0.98 -19.42 -0.30
C ILE A 177 1.74 -20.61 -0.89
N GLY A 178 2.48 -20.42 -1.95
CA GLY A 178 3.13 -21.51 -2.67
C GLY A 178 4.59 -21.25 -3.01
N PRO A 179 5.32 -22.31 -3.37
CA PRO A 179 6.67 -22.18 -3.88
C PRO A 179 6.62 -21.54 -5.27
N LEU A 180 7.28 -20.40 -5.42
CA LEU A 180 7.51 -19.73 -6.69
C LEU A 180 8.99 -19.38 -6.81
N GLY A 181 9.57 -19.71 -7.94
CA GLY A 181 10.97 -19.44 -8.20
C GLY A 181 11.93 -20.19 -7.26
N ASN A 182 12.37 -19.55 -6.19
CA ASN A 182 13.28 -20.14 -5.18
C ASN A 182 12.57 -21.08 -4.18
N GLY A 183 11.27 -21.30 -4.32
CA GLY A 183 10.52 -22.19 -3.46
C GLY A 183 9.98 -21.60 -2.17
N LEU A 184 10.16 -20.30 -1.90
CA LEU A 184 9.63 -19.63 -0.72
C LEU A 184 8.49 -18.66 -1.08
N PRO A 185 7.39 -18.64 -0.31
CA PRO A 185 6.32 -17.67 -0.47
C PRO A 185 6.81 -16.24 -0.20
N TRP A 186 6.14 -15.26 -0.78
CA TRP A 186 6.39 -13.85 -0.49
C TRP A 186 6.10 -13.52 0.97
N ARG A 187 6.98 -12.71 1.56
CA ARG A 187 6.80 -12.10 2.87
C ARG A 187 5.97 -10.83 2.73
N ASP A 188 4.84 -10.77 3.40
CA ASP A 188 4.00 -9.57 3.39
C ASP A 188 3.43 -9.29 4.78
N THR A 189 2.75 -8.15 4.94
CA THR A 189 2.09 -7.74 6.18
C THR A 189 0.70 -7.22 5.87
N MET A 190 -0.31 -7.76 6.55
CA MET A 190 -1.66 -7.21 6.61
C MET A 190 -2.08 -6.96 8.05
N VAL A 191 -3.00 -6.02 8.23
CA VAL A 191 -3.63 -5.77 9.53
C VAL A 191 -5.10 -6.18 9.42
N ARG A 192 -5.50 -7.09 10.32
CA ARG A 192 -6.91 -7.36 10.59
C ARG A 192 -7.42 -6.31 11.55
N VAL A 193 -8.53 -5.69 11.20
CA VAL A 193 -9.12 -4.54 11.90
C VAL A 193 -10.54 -4.87 12.32
N LYS A 194 -10.90 -4.57 13.57
CA LYS A 194 -12.27 -4.54 14.05
C LYS A 194 -12.55 -3.21 14.75
N GLY A 195 -13.79 -2.78 14.72
CA GLY A 195 -14.23 -1.52 15.31
C GLY A 195 -14.36 -0.38 14.30
N ASP A 196 -14.28 0.85 14.76
CA ASP A 196 -14.64 2.03 13.97
C ASP A 196 -13.80 2.28 12.71
N LEU A 197 -12.55 1.83 12.71
CA LEU A 197 -11.66 1.94 11.53
C LEU A 197 -12.17 1.14 10.32
N VAL A 198 -12.99 0.09 10.53
CA VAL A 198 -13.62 -0.68 9.44
C VAL A 198 -14.46 0.24 8.55
N ARG A 199 -15.17 1.23 9.13
CA ARG A 199 -15.95 2.22 8.34
C ARG A 199 -15.06 3.03 7.40
N GLY A 200 -13.87 3.40 7.84
CA GLY A 200 -12.92 4.11 6.99
C GLY A 200 -12.45 3.26 5.81
N LEU A 201 -12.16 1.98 6.04
CA LEU A 201 -11.81 1.02 4.99
C LEU A 201 -12.99 0.74 4.05
N GLN A 202 -14.20 0.66 4.60
CA GLN A 202 -15.40 0.48 3.78
C GLN A 202 -15.70 1.70 2.90
N THR A 203 -15.43 2.91 3.40
CA THR A 203 -15.51 4.13 2.58
C THR A 203 -14.51 4.08 1.41
N SER A 204 -13.30 3.58 1.65
CA SER A 204 -12.30 3.38 0.59
C SER A 204 -12.80 2.44 -0.52
N PHE A 205 -13.39 1.31 -0.13
CA PHE A 205 -14.01 0.39 -1.09
C PHE A 205 -15.17 1.04 -1.83
N ALA A 206 -16.04 1.77 -1.12
CA ALA A 206 -17.23 2.40 -1.70
C ALA A 206 -16.89 3.45 -2.77
N GLU A 207 -15.77 4.18 -2.60
CA GLU A 207 -15.26 5.11 -3.62
C GLU A 207 -14.98 4.40 -4.94
N ASN A 208 -14.19 3.32 -4.92
CA ASN A 208 -13.82 2.58 -6.11
C ASN A 208 -14.95 1.69 -6.64
N TRP A 209 -15.85 1.25 -5.77
CA TRP A 209 -17.09 0.60 -6.22
C TRP A 209 -17.95 1.57 -7.04
N LEU A 210 -18.14 2.79 -6.56
CA LEU A 210 -18.88 3.83 -7.30
C LEU A 210 -18.22 4.09 -8.67
N GLU A 211 -16.91 4.22 -8.72
CA GLU A 211 -16.19 4.48 -9.97
C GLU A 211 -16.28 3.31 -10.96
N ALA A 212 -16.18 2.06 -10.46
CA ALA A 212 -16.18 0.87 -11.31
C ALA A 212 -17.58 0.37 -11.68
N ALA A 213 -18.58 0.60 -10.83
CA ALA A 213 -19.95 0.06 -10.99
C ALA A 213 -20.98 1.13 -11.38
N GLY A 214 -20.69 2.42 -11.12
CA GLY A 214 -21.66 3.50 -11.27
C GLY A 214 -22.78 3.49 -10.21
N GLU A 215 -22.54 2.85 -9.05
CA GLU A 215 -23.54 2.64 -8.03
C GLU A 215 -22.99 2.97 -6.63
N VAL A 216 -23.79 3.58 -5.80
CA VAL A 216 -23.51 3.74 -4.38
C VAL A 216 -23.79 2.42 -3.66
N LEU A 217 -22.95 2.06 -2.69
CA LEU A 217 -23.23 0.91 -1.82
C LEU A 217 -24.52 1.13 -1.02
N PRO A 218 -25.39 0.12 -0.90
CA PRO A 218 -26.58 0.20 -0.06
C PRO A 218 -26.23 0.42 1.41
N GLU A 219 -27.04 1.21 2.10
CA GLU A 219 -26.91 1.46 3.54
C GLU A 219 -26.85 0.17 4.36
N SER A 220 -27.64 -0.85 3.99
CA SER A 220 -27.71 -2.15 4.65
C SER A 220 -26.38 -2.92 4.65
N GLU A 221 -25.46 -2.58 3.75
CA GLU A 221 -24.13 -3.20 3.65
C GLU A 221 -23.05 -2.41 4.41
N PHE A 222 -23.39 -1.22 4.96
CA PHE A 222 -22.47 -0.41 5.75
C PHE A 222 -22.47 -0.81 7.24
N ALA A 223 -21.29 -0.67 7.87
CA ALA A 223 -21.13 -0.74 9.32
C ALA A 223 -21.70 0.53 9.98
N LEU A 224 -22.99 0.58 10.15
CA LEU A 224 -23.67 1.69 10.83
C LEU A 224 -23.82 1.33 12.31
N HIS A 225 -22.75 1.45 13.08
CA HIS A 225 -22.87 1.43 14.54
C HIS A 225 -23.06 2.85 15.04
N GLU A 226 -24.14 3.10 15.77
CA GLU A 226 -24.31 4.34 16.56
C GLU A 226 -23.25 4.35 17.67
N GLN A 227 -22.09 4.90 17.38
CA GLN A 227 -21.13 5.20 18.42
C GLN A 227 -21.00 6.72 18.55
N PRO A 228 -21.06 7.26 19.78
CA PRO A 228 -20.79 8.67 20.01
C PRO A 228 -19.39 9.00 19.52
N ALA A 229 -19.22 10.20 18.94
CA ALA A 229 -17.91 10.69 18.51
C ALA A 229 -16.89 10.47 19.65
N PRO A 230 -15.84 9.67 19.43
CA PRO A 230 -14.95 9.29 20.51
C PRO A 230 -14.26 10.55 21.05
N ARG A 231 -14.15 10.66 22.35
CA ARG A 231 -13.15 11.54 23.00
C ARG A 231 -11.77 10.89 22.77
N LEU A 232 -11.31 10.95 21.52
CA LEU A 232 -10.25 10.12 20.96
C LEU A 232 -8.89 10.24 21.65
N LEU A 233 -8.65 11.29 22.42
CA LEU A 233 -7.32 11.59 22.94
C LEU A 233 -7.27 11.70 24.48
N SER A 234 -8.38 11.43 25.18
CA SER A 234 -8.45 11.66 26.64
C SER A 234 -8.08 10.48 27.52
N ASN A 235 -8.03 9.23 27.01
CA ASN A 235 -7.90 8.03 27.87
C ASN A 235 -6.73 7.10 27.49
N GLY A 236 -5.73 7.57 26.71
CA GLY A 236 -4.62 6.69 26.28
C GLY A 236 -5.03 5.60 25.29
N ALA A 237 -6.29 5.60 24.82
CA ALA A 237 -6.74 4.73 23.74
C ALA A 237 -6.06 5.13 22.44
N GLY A 238 -5.57 4.14 21.70
CA GLY A 238 -4.99 4.38 20.37
C GLY A 238 -5.98 5.03 19.43
N VAL A 239 -5.47 5.86 18.54
CA VAL A 239 -6.26 6.50 17.45
C VAL A 239 -5.71 6.09 16.10
N GLY A 240 -6.58 6.01 15.12
CA GLY A 240 -6.20 5.69 13.76
C GLY A 240 -6.99 6.49 12.73
N MET A 241 -6.47 6.49 11.52
CA MET A 241 -7.12 7.05 10.35
C MET A 241 -6.88 6.16 9.14
N VAL A 242 -7.84 6.14 8.23
CA VAL A 242 -7.69 5.53 6.91
C VAL A 242 -7.39 6.65 5.93
N VAL A 243 -6.24 6.59 5.30
CA VAL A 243 -5.77 7.60 4.36
C VAL A 243 -5.86 7.04 2.94
N ASN A 244 -6.92 7.45 2.25
CA ASN A 244 -7.10 7.15 0.83
C ASN A 244 -6.28 8.11 -0.01
N SER A 245 -5.64 7.58 -1.03
CA SER A 245 -4.97 8.38 -2.04
C SER A 245 -5.57 8.06 -3.40
N THR A 246 -5.89 9.09 -4.15
CA THR A 246 -6.36 8.98 -5.53
C THR A 246 -5.40 9.74 -6.43
N PRO A 247 -5.28 9.37 -7.72
CA PRO A 247 -4.44 10.08 -8.67
C PRO A 247 -4.69 11.59 -8.66
N SER A 248 -3.59 12.35 -8.66
CA SER A 248 -3.66 13.82 -8.63
C SER A 248 -2.73 14.40 -9.69
N ALA A 249 -3.23 15.35 -10.47
CA ALA A 249 -2.44 16.06 -11.47
C ALA A 249 -1.18 16.72 -10.88
N GLY A 250 -1.27 17.26 -9.67
CA GLY A 250 -0.13 17.85 -8.95
C GLY A 250 0.71 16.85 -8.18
N ARG A 251 0.33 15.56 -8.16
CA ARG A 251 0.98 14.48 -7.39
C ARG A 251 1.11 14.75 -5.89
N SER A 252 0.29 15.65 -5.36
CA SER A 252 0.19 15.95 -3.93
C SER A 252 -0.89 15.07 -3.28
N THR A 253 -0.68 13.76 -3.31
CA THR A 253 -1.64 12.83 -2.74
C THR A 253 -1.58 12.83 -1.22
N ARG A 254 -2.67 12.41 -0.60
CA ARG A 254 -2.80 12.34 0.86
C ARG A 254 -1.77 11.36 1.47
N ALA A 255 -1.52 10.21 0.81
CA ALA A 255 -0.49 9.27 1.24
C ALA A 255 0.88 9.93 1.25
N ARG A 256 1.26 10.63 0.18
CA ARG A 256 2.53 11.34 0.11
C ARG A 256 2.69 12.36 1.25
N LEU A 257 1.65 13.15 1.53
CA LEU A 257 1.66 14.11 2.64
C LEU A 257 1.81 13.40 4.00
N LEU A 258 1.10 12.31 4.22
CA LEU A 258 1.22 11.48 5.42
C LEU A 258 2.68 11.07 5.66
N PHE A 259 3.29 10.42 4.68
CA PHE A 259 4.68 9.94 4.82
C PHE A 259 5.67 11.08 5.00
N GLN A 260 5.53 12.17 4.23
CA GLN A 260 6.45 13.28 4.28
C GLN A 260 6.39 14.04 5.60
N ILE A 261 5.17 14.27 6.16
CA ILE A 261 5.00 14.94 7.45
C ILE A 261 5.57 14.09 8.58
N LEU A 262 5.31 12.77 8.57
CA LEU A 262 5.84 11.87 9.60
C LEU A 262 7.37 11.79 9.54
N VAL A 263 7.98 11.69 8.34
CA VAL A 263 9.45 11.73 8.17
C VAL A 263 10.04 13.05 8.65
N ALA A 264 9.43 14.17 8.28
CA ALA A 264 9.93 15.50 8.67
C ALA A 264 9.89 15.71 10.18
N SER A 265 8.87 15.14 10.85
CA SER A 265 8.59 15.34 12.28
C SER A 265 9.17 14.26 13.19
N ALA A 266 9.76 13.21 12.63
CA ALA A 266 10.41 12.13 13.38
C ALA A 266 11.56 12.64 14.24
N ARG A 267 11.69 12.09 15.47
CA ARG A 267 12.68 12.46 16.47
C ARG A 267 13.55 11.31 16.96
N GLU A 268 12.98 10.08 17.02
CA GLU A 268 13.66 8.94 17.65
C GLU A 268 14.06 7.88 16.62
N SER A 269 13.18 7.51 15.68
CA SER A 269 13.50 6.50 14.69
C SER A 269 12.55 6.51 13.49
N ILE A 270 13.05 6.04 12.34
CA ILE A 270 12.26 5.77 11.14
C ILE A 270 12.57 4.37 10.64
N ARG A 271 11.55 3.52 10.47
CA ARG A 271 11.61 2.19 9.88
C ARG A 271 10.72 2.14 8.65
N ILE A 272 11.28 1.74 7.51
CA ILE A 272 10.59 1.66 6.23
C ILE A 272 10.80 0.25 5.67
N CYS A 273 9.71 -0.51 5.48
CA CYS A 273 9.70 -1.70 4.64
C CYS A 273 8.89 -1.40 3.39
N SER A 274 9.49 -1.53 2.21
CA SER A 274 8.80 -1.28 0.95
C SER A 274 9.40 -2.15 -0.17
N PRO A 275 8.54 -2.87 -0.94
CA PRO A 275 9.00 -3.68 -2.07
C PRO A 275 9.63 -2.84 -3.18
N TYR A 276 9.10 -1.63 -3.38
CA TYR A 276 9.63 -0.67 -4.34
C TYR A 276 9.99 0.61 -3.60
N PHE A 277 11.30 0.86 -3.48
CA PHE A 277 11.83 1.99 -2.74
C PHE A 277 12.50 2.98 -3.70
N LEU A 278 11.66 3.80 -4.35
CA LEU A 278 12.07 4.88 -5.27
C LEU A 278 11.51 6.22 -4.80
N PRO A 279 11.88 6.70 -3.61
CA PRO A 279 11.37 7.97 -3.10
C PRO A 279 11.67 9.09 -4.08
N ASP A 280 10.70 9.97 -4.30
CA ASP A 280 10.87 11.16 -5.12
C ASP A 280 11.91 12.11 -4.49
N ARG A 281 12.25 13.18 -5.22
CA ARG A 281 13.28 14.13 -4.78
C ARG A 281 12.98 14.76 -3.42
N SER A 282 11.70 15.01 -3.12
CA SER A 282 11.28 15.69 -1.89
C SER A 282 11.37 14.74 -0.69
N LEU A 283 10.82 13.53 -0.82
CA LEU A 283 10.87 12.53 0.24
C LEU A 283 12.31 12.03 0.47
N LEU A 284 13.11 11.87 -0.61
CA LEU A 284 14.52 11.54 -0.52
C LEU A 284 15.28 12.59 0.31
N ALA A 285 15.03 13.89 0.02
CA ALA A 285 15.65 14.97 0.77
C ALA A 285 15.18 15.03 2.23
N GLU A 286 13.93 14.63 2.51
CA GLU A 286 13.42 14.56 3.89
C GLU A 286 14.08 13.44 4.69
N LEU A 287 14.26 12.26 4.09
CA LEU A 287 14.99 11.15 4.71
C LEU A 287 16.46 11.52 5.00
N GLU A 288 17.13 12.21 4.05
CA GLU A 288 18.47 12.72 4.26
C GLU A 288 18.50 13.75 5.41
N ARG A 289 17.53 14.65 5.48
CA ARG A 289 17.43 15.64 6.58
C ARG A 289 17.18 14.97 7.92
N ALA A 290 16.31 13.98 7.99
CA ALA A 290 16.05 13.21 9.21
C ALA A 290 17.34 12.53 9.70
N ALA A 291 18.06 11.83 8.83
CA ALA A 291 19.31 11.18 9.18
C ALA A 291 20.37 12.19 9.64
N ARG A 292 20.50 13.36 8.99
CA ARG A 292 21.43 14.43 9.40
C ARG A 292 21.05 15.10 10.73
N ARG A 293 19.77 15.07 11.13
CA ARG A 293 19.34 15.50 12.47
C ARG A 293 19.68 14.48 13.56
N GLY A 294 20.25 13.33 13.18
CA GLY A 294 20.58 12.24 14.11
C GLY A 294 19.47 11.21 14.30
N VAL A 295 18.36 11.31 13.56
CA VAL A 295 17.29 10.31 13.61
C VAL A 295 17.76 9.05 12.87
N PRO A 296 17.83 7.88 13.54
CA PRO A 296 18.14 6.61 12.89
C PRO A 296 17.07 6.25 11.86
N VAL A 297 17.47 6.17 10.59
CA VAL A 297 16.61 5.76 9.48
C VAL A 297 17.06 4.40 8.97
N THR A 298 16.19 3.41 8.95
CA THR A 298 16.46 2.07 8.43
C THR A 298 15.43 1.71 7.36
N VAL A 299 15.92 1.28 6.21
CA VAL A 299 15.11 0.85 5.06
C VAL A 299 15.35 -0.62 4.80
N LEU A 300 14.28 -1.37 4.66
CA LEU A 300 14.24 -2.77 4.29
C LEU A 300 13.54 -2.91 2.93
N THR A 301 14.18 -3.57 1.99
CA THR A 301 13.69 -3.73 0.61
C THR A 301 14.08 -5.11 0.07
N PRO A 302 13.46 -5.62 -1.01
CA PRO A 302 13.83 -6.91 -1.56
C PRO A 302 15.28 -6.97 -2.03
N GLY A 303 15.91 -8.12 -1.81
CA GLY A 303 17.23 -8.47 -2.34
C GLY A 303 17.16 -8.97 -3.78
N LYS A 304 17.80 -10.14 -4.01
CA LYS A 304 17.83 -10.77 -5.34
C LYS A 304 16.46 -11.26 -5.83
N TRP A 305 15.60 -11.63 -4.90
CA TRP A 305 14.23 -12.05 -5.19
C TRP A 305 13.34 -10.81 -5.30
N ASN A 306 13.06 -10.43 -6.55
CA ASN A 306 12.28 -9.24 -6.88
C ASN A 306 11.50 -9.51 -8.16
N ASN A 307 10.23 -9.17 -8.18
CA ASN A 307 9.33 -9.36 -9.32
C ASN A 307 9.48 -8.28 -10.40
N HIS A 308 10.17 -7.14 -10.08
CA HIS A 308 10.43 -6.04 -11.01
C HIS A 308 11.91 -5.64 -11.02
N PRO A 309 12.77 -6.33 -11.80
CA PRO A 309 14.20 -6.05 -11.85
C PRO A 309 14.57 -4.60 -12.17
N ILE A 310 13.81 -3.93 -13.04
CA ILE A 310 14.02 -2.52 -13.42
C ILE A 310 13.79 -1.62 -12.21
N THR A 311 12.72 -1.84 -11.44
CA THR A 311 12.42 -1.09 -10.22
C THR A 311 13.53 -1.27 -9.18
N ARG A 312 14.04 -2.48 -9.02
CA ARG A 312 15.17 -2.75 -8.12
C ARG A 312 16.43 -1.97 -8.54
N LEU A 313 16.75 -1.94 -9.83
CA LEU A 313 17.88 -1.16 -10.34
C LEU A 313 17.71 0.34 -10.07
N GLY A 314 16.50 0.87 -10.25
CA GLY A 314 16.14 2.26 -9.91
C GLY A 314 16.29 2.55 -8.42
N SER A 315 15.79 1.66 -7.55
CA SER A 315 15.94 1.76 -6.09
C SER A 315 17.41 1.85 -5.68
N ARG A 316 18.26 0.96 -6.20
CA ARG A 316 19.70 0.92 -5.88
C ARG A 316 20.46 2.18 -6.29
N GLN A 317 19.96 2.95 -7.25
CA GLN A 317 20.53 4.27 -7.57
C GLN A 317 20.36 5.29 -6.43
N ARG A 318 19.25 5.23 -5.72
CA ARG A 318 18.95 6.15 -4.60
C ARG A 318 19.81 5.86 -3.37
N TYR A 319 20.29 4.62 -3.22
CA TYR A 319 21.06 4.19 -2.05
C TYR A 319 22.27 5.09 -1.76
N GLY A 320 23.03 5.49 -2.78
CA GLY A 320 24.27 6.24 -2.58
C GLY A 320 24.09 7.57 -1.84
N ARG A 321 23.00 8.29 -2.11
CA ARG A 321 22.69 9.53 -1.39
C ARG A 321 22.28 9.25 0.05
N LEU A 322 21.44 8.28 0.26
CA LEU A 322 20.93 7.89 1.57
C LEU A 322 22.03 7.31 2.46
N LEU A 323 22.86 6.40 1.92
CA LEU A 323 24.00 5.82 2.63
C LEU A 323 25.02 6.90 3.06
N LYS A 324 25.29 7.91 2.19
CA LYS A 324 26.13 9.06 2.53
C LYS A 324 25.53 9.92 3.65
N ALA A 325 24.22 9.97 3.77
CA ALA A 325 23.52 10.69 4.82
C ALA A 325 23.42 9.91 6.14
N GLY A 326 23.85 8.64 6.17
CA GLY A 326 23.79 7.78 7.35
C GLY A 326 22.55 6.89 7.45
N VAL A 327 21.70 6.83 6.40
CA VAL A 327 20.57 5.91 6.34
C VAL A 327 21.08 4.48 6.18
N LYS A 328 20.56 3.57 6.98
CA LYS A 328 20.85 2.12 6.89
C LYS A 328 19.91 1.47 5.87
N ILE A 329 20.46 0.71 4.92
CA ILE A 329 19.70 0.03 3.88
C ILE A 329 20.00 -1.45 3.95
N HIS A 330 18.95 -2.26 4.00
CA HIS A 330 19.01 -3.71 4.06
C HIS A 330 18.22 -4.33 2.92
N GLU A 331 18.77 -5.40 2.32
CA GLU A 331 18.12 -6.19 1.30
C GLU A 331 17.73 -7.56 1.87
N TYR A 332 16.43 -7.86 1.94
CA TYR A 332 15.88 -9.13 2.41
C TYR A 332 16.30 -10.29 1.49
N GLN A 333 16.80 -11.38 2.06
CA GLN A 333 17.44 -12.44 1.28
C GLN A 333 16.57 -13.68 1.00
N PRO A 334 15.67 -14.12 1.92
CA PRO A 334 15.00 -15.41 1.77
C PRO A 334 14.05 -15.50 0.57
N ALA A 335 13.24 -14.47 0.37
CA ALA A 335 12.19 -14.42 -0.66
C ALA A 335 11.96 -12.97 -1.10
N MET A 336 10.93 -12.74 -1.92
CA MET A 336 10.38 -11.39 -2.14
C MET A 336 9.73 -10.92 -0.83
N ILE A 337 10.17 -9.76 -0.31
CA ILE A 337 9.44 -9.05 0.73
C ILE A 337 8.56 -8.00 0.06
N HIS A 338 7.24 -8.12 0.25
CA HIS A 338 6.26 -7.25 -0.42
C HIS A 338 5.48 -6.37 0.56
N ALA A 339 5.85 -6.37 1.85
CA ALA A 339 5.22 -5.56 2.90
C ALA A 339 5.43 -4.05 2.69
N LYS A 340 4.39 -3.26 2.96
CA LYS A 340 4.42 -1.80 2.98
C LYS A 340 4.15 -1.36 4.41
N VAL A 341 5.23 -1.21 5.16
CA VAL A 341 5.21 -0.88 6.59
C VAL A 341 6.09 0.33 6.84
N PHE A 342 5.55 1.30 7.54
CA PHE A 342 6.27 2.50 7.94
C PHE A 342 6.02 2.79 9.42
N ILE A 343 7.09 2.85 10.22
CA ILE A 343 7.01 3.08 11.66
C ILE A 343 7.86 4.30 11.99
N VAL A 344 7.30 5.20 12.80
CA VAL A 344 7.97 6.43 13.23
C VAL A 344 7.92 6.55 14.73
N ASP A 345 9.10 6.71 15.33
CA ASP A 345 9.32 6.91 16.78
C ASP A 345 8.69 5.83 17.65
N ALA A 346 8.50 4.61 17.14
CA ALA A 346 7.75 3.52 17.78
C ALA A 346 6.36 3.94 18.30
N LEU A 347 5.78 4.97 17.70
CA LEU A 347 4.48 5.57 18.03
C LEU A 347 3.47 5.40 16.91
N TRP A 348 3.84 5.90 15.72
CA TRP A 348 3.01 5.80 14.53
C TRP A 348 3.37 4.57 13.72
N ALA A 349 2.37 3.78 13.38
CA ALA A 349 2.46 2.69 12.43
C ALA A 349 1.58 2.98 11.22
N VAL A 350 2.13 2.84 10.02
CA VAL A 350 1.37 2.91 8.77
C VAL A 350 1.54 1.59 8.03
N VAL A 351 0.42 0.92 7.76
CA VAL A 351 0.36 -0.31 6.98
C VAL A 351 -0.69 -0.13 5.89
N GLY A 352 -0.37 -0.54 4.67
CA GLY A 352 -1.33 -0.39 3.57
C GLY A 352 -0.76 -0.88 2.24
N SER A 353 -1.23 -0.27 1.18
CA SER A 353 -0.86 -0.64 -0.19
C SER A 353 0.25 0.24 -0.78
N THR A 354 0.53 1.41 -0.20
CA THR A 354 1.42 2.43 -0.77
C THR A 354 2.89 2.04 -0.70
N ASN A 355 3.53 1.92 -1.84
CA ASN A 355 4.99 1.82 -1.96
C ASN A 355 5.65 3.19 -1.80
N PHE A 356 6.94 3.21 -1.43
CA PHE A 356 7.75 4.43 -1.44
C PHE A 356 8.26 4.76 -2.85
N ASP A 357 7.33 4.94 -3.80
CA ASP A 357 7.64 5.25 -5.19
C ASP A 357 6.72 6.32 -5.80
N ASN A 358 7.09 6.82 -6.98
CA ASN A 358 6.34 7.87 -7.66
C ASN A 358 4.95 7.40 -8.13
N ARG A 359 4.81 6.12 -8.47
CA ARG A 359 3.56 5.57 -8.97
C ARG A 359 2.51 5.54 -7.85
N SER A 360 2.87 4.99 -6.69
CA SER A 360 1.99 4.95 -5.52
C SER A 360 1.66 6.35 -5.00
N PHE A 361 2.61 7.30 -5.10
CA PHE A 361 2.38 8.67 -4.63
C PHE A 361 1.60 9.55 -5.60
N GLY A 362 1.35 9.15 -6.83
CA GLY A 362 0.77 10.07 -7.79
C GLY A 362 -0.19 9.48 -8.82
N LEU A 363 -0.14 8.18 -9.06
CA LEU A 363 -0.85 7.54 -10.16
C LEU A 363 -1.84 6.46 -9.73
N ASN A 364 -1.59 5.82 -8.59
CA ASN A 364 -2.45 4.75 -8.10
C ASN A 364 -3.47 5.26 -7.08
N ASP A 365 -4.60 4.57 -7.02
CA ASP A 365 -5.45 4.58 -5.83
C ASP A 365 -4.82 3.71 -4.78
N GLU A 366 -4.55 4.27 -3.62
CA GLU A 366 -3.90 3.62 -2.51
C GLU A 366 -4.73 3.76 -1.24
N VAL A 367 -4.52 2.86 -0.30
CA VAL A 367 -5.11 2.92 1.04
C VAL A 367 -4.06 2.63 2.09
N ASN A 368 -4.05 3.44 3.14
CA ASN A 368 -3.15 3.27 4.28
C ASN A 368 -3.92 3.38 5.59
N LEU A 369 -3.69 2.43 6.45
CA LEU A 369 -4.08 2.49 7.84
C LEU A 369 -2.94 3.15 8.62
N ALA A 370 -3.14 4.38 9.09
CA ALA A 370 -2.19 5.11 9.93
C ALA A 370 -2.69 5.15 11.36
N VAL A 371 -1.94 4.57 12.29
CA VAL A 371 -2.37 4.37 13.67
C VAL A 371 -1.31 4.87 14.64
N LEU A 372 -1.75 5.64 15.61
CA LEU A 372 -1.01 6.01 16.80
C LEU A 372 -1.42 5.05 17.92
N GLU A 373 -0.72 3.91 18.01
CA GLU A 373 -0.96 2.89 19.02
C GLU A 373 0.34 2.12 19.28
N ARG A 374 0.79 2.10 20.53
CA ARG A 374 2.11 1.56 20.91
C ARG A 374 2.21 0.04 20.74
N GLY A 375 1.12 -0.70 20.94
CA GLY A 375 1.10 -2.16 20.82
C GLY A 375 1.32 -2.61 19.38
N LEU A 376 0.60 -1.97 18.43
CA LEU A 376 0.77 -2.19 17.00
C LEU A 376 2.18 -1.81 16.54
N ALA A 377 2.64 -0.61 16.92
CA ALA A 377 3.99 -0.16 16.59
C ALA A 377 5.06 -1.11 17.09
N ALA A 378 4.98 -1.53 18.37
CA ALA A 378 5.91 -2.48 18.98
C ALA A 378 5.86 -3.87 18.31
N ARG A 379 4.68 -4.33 17.88
CA ARG A 379 4.57 -5.59 17.12
C ARG A 379 5.26 -5.47 15.76
N LEU A 380 5.02 -4.42 15.02
CA LEU A 380 5.65 -4.20 13.73
C LEU A 380 7.16 -3.96 13.83
N GLU A 381 7.65 -3.32 14.89
CA GLU A 381 9.09 -3.20 15.20
C GLU A 381 9.74 -4.58 15.40
N ARG A 382 9.09 -5.50 16.13
CA ARG A 382 9.60 -6.87 16.28
C ARG A 382 9.63 -7.63 14.96
N ASP A 383 8.58 -7.54 14.15
CA ASP A 383 8.54 -8.17 12.83
C ASP A 383 9.63 -7.59 11.91
N PHE A 384 9.81 -6.27 11.92
CA PHE A 384 10.86 -5.59 11.16
C PHE A 384 12.27 -6.02 11.61
N ALA A 385 12.49 -6.16 12.91
CA ALA A 385 13.78 -6.64 13.45
C ALA A 385 14.07 -8.09 13.01
N ALA A 386 13.08 -8.98 13.07
CA ALA A 386 13.22 -10.35 12.58
C ALA A 386 13.51 -10.43 11.07
N ASP A 387 12.89 -9.57 10.27
CA ASP A 387 13.18 -9.46 8.84
C ASP A 387 14.59 -8.91 8.59
N LEU A 388 15.09 -8.00 9.43
CA LEU A 388 16.47 -7.48 9.35
C LEU A 388 17.53 -8.56 9.61
N GLU A 389 17.28 -9.49 10.55
CA GLU A 389 18.19 -10.61 10.84
C GLU A 389 18.42 -11.50 9.62
N GLN A 390 17.44 -11.57 8.71
CA GLN A 390 17.49 -12.32 7.46
C GLN A 390 17.93 -11.49 6.26
N SER A 391 18.41 -10.25 6.51
CA SER A 391 18.71 -9.28 5.48
C SER A 391 20.20 -8.99 5.39
N LYS A 392 20.65 -8.63 4.19
CA LYS A 392 22.01 -8.15 3.96
C LYS A 392 22.04 -6.63 4.07
N ALA A 393 22.85 -6.10 4.99
CA ALA A 393 23.15 -4.67 5.05
C ALA A 393 23.98 -4.26 3.82
N ILE A 394 23.60 -3.14 3.20
CA ILE A 394 24.31 -2.57 2.05
C ILE A 394 25.17 -1.42 2.53
N THR A 395 26.48 -1.55 2.37
CA THR A 395 27.43 -0.49 2.71
C THR A 395 27.66 0.47 1.54
N LEU A 396 28.09 1.70 1.86
CA LEU A 396 28.45 2.67 0.82
C LEU A 396 29.59 2.16 -0.07
N GLN A 397 30.57 1.43 0.50
CA GLN A 397 31.68 0.88 -0.24
C GLN A 397 31.23 -0.22 -1.23
N GLU A 398 30.37 -1.15 -0.81
CA GLU A 398 29.80 -2.16 -1.70
C GLU A 398 28.97 -1.51 -2.82
N TRP A 399 28.16 -0.50 -2.47
CA TRP A 399 27.37 0.23 -3.45
C TRP A 399 28.26 0.95 -4.48
N GLN A 400 29.37 1.51 -4.09
CA GLN A 400 30.32 2.16 -4.98
C GLN A 400 31.05 1.17 -5.90
N ARG A 401 31.29 -0.06 -5.44
CA ARG A 401 31.97 -1.13 -6.18
C ARG A 401 31.06 -1.94 -7.11
N ARG A 402 29.76 -1.61 -7.19
CA ARG A 402 28.84 -2.34 -8.05
C ARG A 402 29.27 -2.31 -9.53
N PRO A 403 28.95 -3.37 -10.32
CA PRO A 403 29.37 -3.51 -11.71
C PRO A 403 29.01 -2.31 -12.59
N TYR A 404 29.84 -1.98 -13.56
CA TYR A 404 29.58 -0.90 -14.52
C TYR A 404 28.28 -1.13 -15.30
N ALA A 405 27.97 -2.37 -15.68
CA ALA A 405 26.70 -2.71 -16.32
C ALA A 405 25.48 -2.32 -15.48
N GLU A 406 25.52 -2.59 -14.16
CA GLU A 406 24.46 -2.17 -13.23
C GLU A 406 24.33 -0.64 -13.20
N ARG A 407 25.47 0.10 -13.22
CA ARG A 407 25.46 1.57 -13.22
C ARG A 407 24.86 2.13 -14.52
N ALA A 408 25.18 1.54 -15.67
CA ALA A 408 24.64 1.96 -16.98
C ALA A 408 23.13 1.68 -17.11
N LEU A 409 22.69 0.46 -16.74
CA LEU A 409 21.28 0.09 -16.71
C LEU A 409 20.47 0.96 -15.75
N ALA A 410 21.05 1.27 -14.61
CA ALA A 410 20.43 2.14 -13.64
C ALA A 410 20.28 3.58 -14.16
N LEU A 411 21.16 4.07 -15.03
CA LEU A 411 21.02 5.38 -15.68
C LEU A 411 19.87 5.38 -16.68
N ALA A 412 19.72 4.29 -17.47
CA ALA A 412 18.59 4.10 -18.38
C ALA A 412 17.25 3.99 -17.62
N GLY A 413 17.24 3.33 -16.45
CA GLY A 413 16.09 3.23 -15.56
C GLY A 413 15.57 4.58 -15.05
N ARG A 414 16.41 5.64 -15.01
CA ARG A 414 15.97 7.01 -14.67
C ARG A 414 14.92 7.57 -15.62
N LEU A 415 14.95 7.16 -16.87
CA LEU A 415 13.97 7.60 -17.88
C LEU A 415 12.57 6.99 -17.60
N LEU A 416 12.53 5.80 -17.01
CA LEU A 416 11.30 5.09 -16.67
C LEU A 416 10.86 5.28 -15.21
N GLU A 417 11.65 5.99 -14.41
CA GLU A 417 11.48 6.14 -12.96
C GLU A 417 10.13 6.69 -12.52
N ARG A 418 9.42 7.39 -13.40
CA ARG A 418 8.11 8.00 -13.12
C ARG A 418 6.94 7.09 -13.43
N GLN A 419 7.19 6.01 -14.16
CA GLN A 419 6.17 5.04 -14.58
C GLN A 419 6.21 3.77 -13.72
N VAL A 420 7.18 3.68 -12.85
CA VAL A 420 7.43 2.55 -11.94
C VAL A 420 7.14 2.95 -10.51
#